data_28e1e0eca1cb91252965aba37351e9fd
#
_entry.id   28e1e0eca1cb91252965aba37351e9fd
#
_cell.length_a   1.000
_cell.length_b   1.000
_cell.length_c   1.000
_cell.angle_alpha   90.00
_cell.angle_beta   90.00
_cell.angle_gamma   90.00
#
_symmetry.space_group_name_H-M   'P 1'
#
loop_
_entity.id
_entity.type
_entity.pdbx_description
1 polymer ?
#
loop_
_entity_poly.entity_id
_entity_poly.type
_entity_poly.pdbx_seq_one_letter_code
_entity_poly.pdbx_strand_id
1 'polypeptide(L)'
;MRTIVFRLLAVVLLVILAGTACAEGVMPLPVDFSAGHVPDPALFTEDAYKDDSIEVHMERVTVGKAQFNVARVKIADPTQLRTALAAPFGKKKTNRISTMARANNAVVAIGGDYYGNEEGGYVVRMGEVYRQKPLKSRDMLVIDSNADFHIIIKSDAAELKELVESDLSIVNVFNFGPALVVDGVLQEMPKKYNYNIRGTEPRCAIGQIGPLEYLLVVVDGRGADGSKGCNVETLAQFMYDQGCQQAYNLDGGNSALMVFNRENYSAKSYEAERSVTDIIYFATAIDFGLDDKTE
;
A
#
# COMPACT_ATOMS: atom_id res chain seq x y z
N MET A 1 -9.40 67.73 -30.87
CA MET A 1 -9.41 67.24 -29.49
C MET A 1 -10.16 65.93 -29.46
N ARG A 2 -9.45 64.79 -29.35
CA ARG A 2 -10.07 63.44 -29.25
C ARG A 2 -9.82 62.96 -27.80
N THR A 3 -10.90 62.77 -27.08
CA THR A 3 -10.92 62.31 -25.72
C THR A 3 -10.84 60.77 -25.72
N ILE A 4 -9.76 60.20 -25.21
CA ILE A 4 -9.58 58.76 -25.04
C ILE A 4 -10.17 58.40 -23.67
N VAL A 5 -11.22 57.57 -23.67
CA VAL A 5 -11.81 56.99 -22.48
C VAL A 5 -11.11 55.64 -22.19
N PHE A 6 -10.31 55.63 -21.12
CA PHE A 6 -9.76 54.35 -20.58
C PHE A 6 -10.86 53.62 -19.80
N ARG A 7 -11.26 52.44 -20.29
CA ARG A 7 -12.06 51.48 -19.52
C ARG A 7 -11.11 50.59 -18.70
N LEU A 8 -11.10 50.76 -17.40
CA LEU A 8 -10.46 49.82 -16.48
C LEU A 8 -11.33 48.54 -16.43
N LEU A 9 -10.79 47.44 -16.88
CA LEU A 9 -11.35 46.10 -16.66
C LEU A 9 -10.81 45.61 -15.33
N ALA A 10 -11.64 45.57 -14.31
CA ALA A 10 -11.30 44.91 -13.05
C ALA A 10 -11.50 43.42 -13.23
N VAL A 11 -10.39 42.65 -13.29
CA VAL A 11 -10.42 41.18 -13.24
C VAL A 11 -10.52 40.82 -11.76
N VAL A 12 -11.69 40.36 -11.36
CA VAL A 12 -11.88 39.74 -10.02
C VAL A 12 -11.35 38.32 -10.10
N LEU A 13 -10.18 38.08 -9.51
CA LEU A 13 -9.61 36.75 -9.35
C LEU A 13 -10.37 36.07 -8.21
N LEU A 14 -11.31 35.18 -8.56
CA LEU A 14 -11.98 34.32 -7.59
C LEU A 14 -11.01 33.19 -7.22
N VAL A 15 -10.31 33.36 -6.09
CA VAL A 15 -9.53 32.25 -5.49
C VAL A 15 -10.53 31.31 -4.86
N ILE A 16 -10.83 30.20 -5.54
CA ILE A 16 -11.56 29.08 -4.94
C ILE A 16 -10.56 28.37 -4.03
N LEU A 17 -10.58 28.68 -2.74
CA LEU A 17 -10.01 27.80 -1.73
C LEU A 17 -10.85 26.51 -1.75
N ALA A 18 -10.34 25.47 -2.40
CA ALA A 18 -10.83 24.11 -2.17
C ALA A 18 -10.40 23.71 -0.75
N GLY A 19 -11.18 24.12 0.25
CA GLY A 19 -11.10 23.54 1.57
C GLY A 19 -11.52 22.08 1.44
N THR A 20 -10.62 21.16 1.68
CA THR A 20 -10.97 19.77 1.96
C THR A 20 -11.85 19.78 3.21
N ALA A 21 -13.16 19.63 3.01
CA ALA A 21 -14.06 19.38 4.13
C ALA A 21 -13.66 18.01 4.69
N CYS A 22 -12.95 17.98 5.83
CA CYS A 22 -12.86 16.77 6.64
C CYS A 22 -14.29 16.34 6.95
N ALA A 23 -14.62 15.09 6.67
CA ALA A 23 -15.88 14.49 7.11
C ALA A 23 -15.96 14.65 8.64
N GLU A 24 -17.12 15.03 9.18
CA GLU A 24 -17.31 15.18 10.62
C GLU A 24 -16.95 13.83 11.30
N GLY A 25 -15.99 13.87 12.25
CA GLY A 25 -15.58 12.70 13.02
C GLY A 25 -14.27 12.04 12.55
N VAL A 26 -13.71 12.38 11.38
CA VAL A 26 -12.41 11.86 10.95
C VAL A 26 -11.30 12.57 11.73
N MET A 27 -10.54 11.79 12.51
CA MET A 27 -9.38 12.29 13.24
C MET A 27 -8.10 11.63 12.69
N PRO A 28 -7.13 12.44 12.16
CA PRO A 28 -5.86 11.89 11.70
C PRO A 28 -5.21 11.02 12.77
N LEU A 29 -4.72 9.85 12.38
CA LEU A 29 -4.01 8.95 13.28
C LEU A 29 -2.57 9.44 13.48
N PRO A 30 -1.95 9.21 14.66
CA PRO A 30 -0.53 9.52 14.83
C PRO A 30 0.34 8.78 13.81
N VAL A 31 1.34 9.46 13.24
CA VAL A 31 2.34 8.81 12.37
C VAL A 31 3.39 8.15 13.25
N ASP A 32 3.05 7.00 13.79
CA ASP A 32 3.88 6.17 14.66
C ASP A 32 3.43 4.70 14.57
N PHE A 33 3.87 3.83 15.47
CA PHE A 33 3.49 2.41 15.50
C PHE A 33 2.31 2.11 16.45
N SER A 34 1.56 3.11 16.88
CA SER A 34 0.30 2.88 17.58
C SER A 34 -0.70 2.17 16.65
N ALA A 35 -1.57 1.34 17.21
CA ALA A 35 -2.65 0.72 16.43
C ALA A 35 -3.65 1.79 15.93
N GLY A 36 -4.32 1.51 14.81
CA GLY A 36 -5.49 2.27 14.40
C GLY A 36 -6.66 2.11 15.40
N HIS A 37 -7.73 2.88 15.23
CA HIS A 37 -8.95 2.67 15.98
C HIS A 37 -9.56 1.30 15.69
N VAL A 38 -10.30 0.76 16.65
CA VAL A 38 -11.02 -0.52 16.47
C VAL A 38 -12.18 -0.29 15.49
N PRO A 39 -12.19 -0.97 14.32
CA PRO A 39 -13.29 -0.82 13.38
C PRO A 39 -14.57 -1.42 13.97
N ASP A 40 -15.73 -0.80 13.70
CA ASP A 40 -17.01 -1.32 14.14
C ASP A 40 -17.32 -2.65 13.41
N PRO A 41 -17.43 -3.78 14.13
CA PRO A 41 -17.74 -5.07 13.52
C PRO A 41 -19.07 -5.11 12.76
N ALA A 42 -20.02 -4.24 13.11
CA ALA A 42 -21.33 -4.19 12.46
C ALA A 42 -21.26 -3.58 11.04
N LEU A 43 -20.19 -2.89 10.71
CA LEU A 43 -19.99 -2.26 9.40
C LEU A 43 -19.30 -3.18 8.38
N PHE A 44 -18.85 -4.38 8.80
CA PHE A 44 -18.32 -5.37 7.88
C PHE A 44 -19.45 -6.18 7.22
N THR A 45 -19.29 -6.38 5.92
CA THR A 45 -20.00 -7.43 5.16
C THR A 45 -19.00 -8.52 4.76
N GLU A 46 -19.42 -9.52 3.98
CA GLU A 46 -18.52 -10.55 3.46
C GLU A 46 -17.42 -9.95 2.55
N ASP A 47 -17.74 -8.88 1.83
CA ASP A 47 -16.92 -8.30 0.76
C ASP A 47 -16.67 -6.80 0.90
N ALA A 48 -17.09 -6.16 1.99
CA ALA A 48 -16.89 -4.73 2.18
C ALA A 48 -16.81 -4.30 3.65
N TYR A 49 -16.14 -3.17 3.85
CA TYR A 49 -16.23 -2.37 5.07
C TYR A 49 -16.37 -0.91 4.67
N LYS A 50 -17.26 -0.18 5.34
CA LYS A 50 -17.42 1.25 5.10
C LYS A 50 -17.80 1.99 6.36
N ASP A 51 -17.01 3.02 6.68
CA ASP A 51 -17.38 4.09 7.61
C ASP A 51 -17.12 5.45 6.95
N ASP A 52 -17.24 6.56 7.71
CA ASP A 52 -17.08 7.91 7.17
C ASP A 52 -15.61 8.24 6.80
N SER A 53 -14.63 7.42 7.22
CA SER A 53 -13.21 7.63 6.97
C SER A 53 -12.60 6.66 5.97
N ILE A 54 -13.16 5.47 5.80
CA ILE A 54 -12.58 4.42 4.94
C ILE A 54 -13.67 3.60 4.27
N GLU A 55 -13.46 3.30 2.99
CA GLU A 55 -14.25 2.34 2.22
C GLU A 55 -13.33 1.28 1.66
N VAL A 56 -13.63 0.01 1.95
CA VAL A 56 -12.92 -1.16 1.43
C VAL A 56 -13.91 -2.04 0.71
N HIS A 57 -13.61 -2.38 -0.53
CA HIS A 57 -14.36 -3.36 -1.32
C HIS A 57 -13.43 -4.51 -1.72
N MET A 58 -13.88 -5.73 -1.42
CA MET A 58 -13.13 -6.97 -1.65
C MET A 58 -13.72 -7.72 -2.83
N GLU A 59 -12.87 -8.19 -3.73
CA GLU A 59 -13.31 -9.03 -4.86
C GLU A 59 -12.32 -10.16 -5.14
N ARG A 60 -12.81 -11.23 -5.76
CA ARG A 60 -11.99 -12.32 -6.28
C ARG A 60 -12.13 -12.40 -7.79
N VAL A 61 -11.00 -12.25 -8.49
CA VAL A 61 -10.96 -12.24 -9.96
C VAL A 61 -10.10 -13.39 -10.45
N THR A 62 -10.64 -14.21 -11.34
CA THR A 62 -9.87 -15.30 -11.98
C THR A 62 -9.26 -14.80 -13.28
N VAL A 63 -7.93 -14.85 -13.38
CA VAL A 63 -7.18 -14.56 -14.61
C VAL A 63 -6.44 -15.82 -15.05
N GLY A 64 -6.89 -16.43 -16.10
CA GLY A 64 -6.35 -17.70 -16.59
C GLY A 64 -6.53 -18.83 -15.56
N LYS A 65 -5.44 -19.24 -14.91
CA LYS A 65 -5.43 -20.27 -13.83
C LYS A 65 -5.01 -19.69 -12.49
N ALA A 66 -5.05 -18.37 -12.34
CA ALA A 66 -4.68 -17.67 -11.12
C ALA A 66 -5.90 -16.98 -10.49
N GLN A 67 -6.04 -17.10 -9.19
CA GLN A 67 -7.03 -16.38 -8.38
C GLN A 67 -6.38 -15.13 -7.81
N PHE A 68 -6.92 -13.98 -8.16
CA PHE A 68 -6.54 -12.67 -7.65
C PHE A 68 -7.53 -12.27 -6.56
N ASN A 69 -7.02 -12.02 -5.36
CA ASN A 69 -7.77 -11.43 -4.25
C ASN A 69 -7.43 -9.94 -4.25
N VAL A 70 -8.44 -9.12 -4.38
CA VAL A 70 -8.31 -7.68 -4.61
C VAL A 70 -9.05 -6.92 -3.53
N ALA A 71 -8.40 -5.91 -2.96
CA ALA A 71 -9.04 -4.93 -2.11
C ALA A 71 -8.88 -3.54 -2.73
N ARG A 72 -10.00 -2.89 -3.04
CA ARG A 72 -10.06 -1.47 -3.39
C ARG A 72 -10.29 -0.69 -2.12
N VAL A 73 -9.41 0.26 -1.85
CA VAL A 73 -9.43 1.04 -0.61
C VAL A 73 -9.49 2.52 -0.95
N LYS A 74 -10.43 3.22 -0.35
CA LYS A 74 -10.50 4.68 -0.35
C LYS A 74 -10.48 5.17 1.08
N ILE A 75 -9.59 6.12 1.38
CA ILE A 75 -9.42 6.70 2.70
C ILE A 75 -9.70 8.20 2.69
N ALA A 76 -10.05 8.76 3.84
CA ALA A 76 -10.30 10.19 3.99
C ALA A 76 -9.06 10.97 4.44
N ASP A 77 -8.11 10.28 5.10
CA ASP A 77 -6.90 10.89 5.65
C ASP A 77 -5.66 10.02 5.35
N PRO A 78 -4.53 10.61 4.91
CA PRO A 78 -3.31 9.86 4.56
C PRO A 78 -2.76 8.98 5.69
N THR A 79 -3.00 9.33 6.94
CA THR A 79 -2.51 8.58 8.11
C THR A 79 -3.16 7.20 8.29
N GLN A 80 -4.22 6.90 7.53
CA GLN A 80 -4.91 5.61 7.53
C GLN A 80 -4.14 4.51 6.76
N LEU A 81 -3.20 4.89 5.86
CA LEU A 81 -2.26 3.97 5.23
C LEU A 81 -1.05 3.79 6.15
N ARG A 82 -0.92 2.62 6.74
CA ARG A 82 0.01 2.36 7.83
C ARG A 82 0.87 1.12 7.59
N THR A 83 1.94 1.02 8.35
CA THR A 83 2.78 -0.18 8.44
C THR A 83 2.98 -0.61 9.89
N ALA A 84 3.16 -1.91 10.11
CA ALA A 84 3.52 -2.44 11.41
C ALA A 84 4.66 -3.44 11.30
N LEU A 85 5.60 -3.37 12.21
CA LEU A 85 6.74 -4.28 12.30
C LEU A 85 6.39 -5.49 13.18
N ALA A 86 6.89 -6.68 12.81
CA ALA A 86 6.75 -7.90 13.62
C ALA A 86 7.51 -7.82 14.96
N ALA A 87 8.53 -6.98 15.03
CA ALA A 87 9.33 -6.68 16.22
C ALA A 87 10.14 -5.40 15.96
N PRO A 88 10.74 -4.78 17.00
CA PRO A 88 11.67 -3.67 16.83
C PRO A 88 12.74 -3.98 15.77
N PHE A 89 13.05 -3.02 14.92
CA PHE A 89 14.00 -3.17 13.81
C PHE A 89 15.34 -3.72 14.30
N GLY A 90 15.98 -4.56 13.51
CA GLY A 90 17.23 -5.25 13.86
C GLY A 90 17.06 -6.53 14.69
N LYS A 91 15.88 -6.78 15.25
CA LYS A 91 15.54 -8.10 15.80
C LYS A 91 15.08 -9.01 14.66
N LYS A 92 15.77 -10.14 14.46
CA LYS A 92 15.40 -11.15 13.46
C LYS A 92 14.17 -11.95 13.92
N LYS A 93 13.08 -11.25 14.21
CA LYS A 93 11.79 -11.83 14.58
C LYS A 93 10.76 -11.55 13.49
N THR A 94 9.92 -12.52 13.25
CA THR A 94 8.81 -12.44 12.31
C THR A 94 7.51 -12.78 13.01
N ASN A 95 6.38 -12.36 12.47
CA ASN A 95 5.06 -12.69 12.99
C ASN A 95 4.10 -12.92 11.82
N ARG A 96 2.97 -13.56 12.08
CA ARG A 96 1.92 -13.80 11.08
C ARG A 96 1.27 -12.49 10.70
N ILE A 97 0.92 -12.33 9.41
CA ILE A 97 0.18 -11.18 8.90
C ILE A 97 -1.14 -11.03 9.66
N SER A 98 -1.88 -12.15 9.83
CA SER A 98 -3.16 -12.17 10.56
C SER A 98 -3.02 -11.71 12.02
N THR A 99 -1.94 -12.10 12.71
CA THR A 99 -1.67 -11.67 14.08
C THR A 99 -1.34 -10.18 14.14
N MET A 100 -0.50 -9.68 13.22
CA MET A 100 -0.16 -8.27 13.18
C MET A 100 -1.35 -7.40 12.76
N ALA A 101 -2.16 -7.85 11.81
CA ALA A 101 -3.37 -7.15 11.38
C ALA A 101 -4.35 -6.97 12.54
N ARG A 102 -4.59 -8.03 13.32
CA ARG A 102 -5.45 -7.95 14.52
C ARG A 102 -4.89 -6.99 15.55
N ALA A 103 -3.61 -7.11 15.89
CA ALA A 103 -2.95 -6.27 16.89
C ALA A 103 -2.90 -4.77 16.52
N ASN A 104 -3.10 -4.44 15.24
CA ASN A 104 -3.09 -3.08 14.74
C ASN A 104 -4.48 -2.58 14.29
N ASN A 105 -5.54 -3.32 14.59
CA ASN A 105 -6.92 -2.98 14.24
C ASN A 105 -7.11 -2.73 12.73
N ALA A 106 -6.41 -3.51 11.91
CA ALA A 106 -6.48 -3.37 10.47
C ALA A 106 -7.86 -3.74 9.93
N VAL A 107 -8.44 -2.88 9.10
CA VAL A 107 -9.62 -3.20 8.28
C VAL A 107 -9.21 -4.20 7.20
N VAL A 108 -8.10 -3.92 6.50
CA VAL A 108 -7.48 -4.79 5.51
C VAL A 108 -5.95 -4.70 5.62
N ALA A 109 -5.25 -5.82 5.42
CA ALA A 109 -3.78 -5.87 5.48
C ALA A 109 -3.21 -6.86 4.48
N ILE A 110 -1.97 -6.59 4.04
CA ILE A 110 -1.12 -7.49 3.24
C ILE A 110 0.29 -7.56 3.82
N GLY A 111 1.09 -8.53 3.39
CA GLY A 111 2.52 -8.56 3.69
C GLY A 111 3.25 -7.36 3.10
N GLY A 112 4.31 -6.91 3.77
CA GLY A 112 5.19 -5.84 3.29
C GLY A 112 6.33 -6.35 2.41
N ASP A 113 7.56 -5.94 2.72
CA ASP A 113 8.74 -6.38 2.00
C ASP A 113 9.60 -7.38 2.81
N TYR A 114 10.73 -7.79 2.24
CA TYR A 114 11.61 -8.81 2.81
C TYR A 114 12.84 -8.22 3.51
N TYR A 115 12.73 -6.99 4.04
CA TYR A 115 13.87 -6.22 4.55
C TYR A 115 14.67 -6.93 5.66
N GLY A 116 14.03 -7.77 6.46
CA GLY A 116 14.66 -8.48 7.57
C GLY A 116 15.69 -9.53 7.17
N ASN A 117 15.66 -10.00 5.93
CA ASN A 117 16.58 -10.98 5.35
C ASN A 117 17.60 -10.35 4.39
N GLU A 118 17.60 -9.02 4.29
CA GLU A 118 18.47 -8.27 3.41
C GLU A 118 19.41 -7.38 4.24
N GLU A 119 20.68 -7.28 3.81
CA GLU A 119 21.65 -6.37 4.42
C GLU A 119 21.63 -4.97 3.79
N GLY A 120 21.07 -4.87 2.59
CA GLY A 120 20.85 -3.64 1.83
C GLY A 120 19.39 -3.22 1.80
N GLY A 121 19.08 -2.21 0.99
CA GLY A 121 17.78 -1.60 0.84
C GLY A 121 17.60 -0.35 1.67
N TYR A 122 16.70 0.49 1.22
CA TYR A 122 16.25 1.65 1.98
C TYR A 122 15.02 1.23 2.78
N VAL A 123 14.99 1.49 4.07
CA VAL A 123 13.87 1.09 4.94
C VAL A 123 13.46 2.26 5.81
N VAL A 124 12.27 2.77 5.55
CA VAL A 124 11.55 3.74 6.38
C VAL A 124 10.18 3.15 6.70
N ARG A 125 9.74 3.22 7.94
CA ARG A 125 8.40 2.80 8.36
C ARG A 125 7.86 3.82 9.37
N MET A 126 6.66 4.32 9.09
CA MET A 126 5.97 5.32 9.92
C MET A 126 6.88 6.52 10.24
N GLY A 127 7.61 7.03 9.26
CA GLY A 127 8.53 8.17 9.39
C GLY A 127 9.88 7.85 10.02
N GLU A 128 10.06 6.66 10.61
CA GLU A 128 11.35 6.26 11.20
C GLU A 128 12.29 5.64 10.15
N VAL A 129 13.50 6.19 10.04
CA VAL A 129 14.53 5.74 9.11
C VAL A 129 15.41 4.68 9.76
N TYR A 130 15.32 3.44 9.29
CA TYR A 130 16.05 2.31 9.84
C TYR A 130 17.30 1.93 9.03
N ARG A 131 17.26 2.10 7.71
CA ARG A 131 18.38 1.73 6.84
C ARG A 131 18.40 2.59 5.58
N GLN A 132 19.58 3.09 5.23
CA GLN A 132 19.82 3.96 4.06
C GLN A 132 20.92 3.38 3.16
N LYS A 133 20.68 2.18 2.61
CA LYS A 133 21.62 1.49 1.71
C LYS A 133 20.92 1.12 0.39
N PRO A 134 20.68 2.08 -0.53
CA PRO A 134 19.95 1.81 -1.77
C PRO A 134 20.57 0.64 -2.55
N LEU A 135 19.72 -0.24 -3.06
CA LEU A 135 20.10 -1.36 -3.92
C LEU A 135 19.84 -0.99 -5.38
N LYS A 136 20.89 -0.61 -6.11
CA LYS A 136 20.82 -0.21 -7.53
C LYS A 136 20.21 -1.27 -8.46
N SER A 137 20.05 -2.50 -7.99
CA SER A 137 19.41 -3.59 -8.72
C SER A 137 17.90 -3.69 -8.47
N ARG A 138 17.33 -2.83 -7.61
CA ARG A 138 15.92 -2.84 -7.23
C ARG A 138 15.30 -1.46 -7.36
N ASP A 139 14.04 -1.45 -7.69
CA ASP A 139 13.21 -0.26 -7.62
C ASP A 139 12.79 -0.02 -6.17
N MET A 140 12.37 1.20 -5.85
CA MET A 140 11.82 1.55 -4.54
C MET A 140 10.39 2.10 -4.71
N LEU A 141 9.53 1.75 -3.77
CA LEU A 141 8.29 2.47 -3.51
C LEU A 141 8.51 3.39 -2.31
N VAL A 142 8.33 4.68 -2.51
CA VAL A 142 8.32 5.71 -1.46
C VAL A 142 6.89 6.19 -1.29
N ILE A 143 6.43 6.25 -0.05
CA ILE A 143 5.11 6.78 0.32
C ILE A 143 5.36 8.03 1.18
N ASP A 144 4.82 9.16 0.76
CA ASP A 144 4.99 10.43 1.44
C ASP A 144 3.89 10.72 2.48
N SER A 145 3.92 11.90 3.08
CA SER A 145 2.96 12.33 4.11
C SER A 145 1.54 12.58 3.59
N ASN A 146 1.34 12.67 2.27
CA ASN A 146 0.02 12.72 1.64
C ASN A 146 -0.48 11.31 1.30
N ALA A 147 0.30 10.27 1.63
CA ALA A 147 0.12 8.88 1.22
C ALA A 147 0.20 8.69 -0.31
N ASP A 148 0.86 9.62 -1.03
CA ASP A 148 1.13 9.49 -2.44
C ASP A 148 2.34 8.58 -2.69
N PHE A 149 2.25 7.82 -3.78
CA PHE A 149 3.27 6.83 -4.17
C PHE A 149 4.24 7.42 -5.18
N HIS A 150 5.53 7.33 -4.86
CA HIS A 150 6.63 7.67 -5.75
C HIS A 150 7.46 6.40 -6.01
N ILE A 151 7.56 5.97 -7.26
CA ILE A 151 8.34 4.79 -7.62
C ILE A 151 9.67 5.23 -8.22
N ILE A 152 10.77 4.90 -7.55
CA ILE A 152 12.14 5.24 -7.95
C ILE A 152 12.78 4.02 -8.60
N ILE A 153 13.06 4.11 -9.90
CA ILE A 153 13.64 3.01 -10.67
C ILE A 153 15.10 2.81 -10.30
N LYS A 154 15.48 1.54 -10.06
CA LYS A 154 16.87 1.13 -9.70
C LYS A 154 17.44 1.90 -8.52
N SER A 155 16.57 2.34 -7.60
CA SER A 155 16.95 3.12 -6.43
C SER A 155 17.87 4.30 -6.82
N ASP A 156 17.45 5.10 -7.81
CA ASP A 156 18.23 6.25 -8.27
C ASP A 156 18.46 7.24 -7.12
N ALA A 157 19.74 7.54 -6.87
CA ALA A 157 20.10 8.35 -5.71
C ALA A 157 19.80 9.86 -5.91
N ALA A 158 19.77 10.34 -7.16
CA ALA A 158 19.44 11.74 -7.44
C ALA A 158 17.95 11.99 -7.27
N GLU A 159 17.10 11.09 -7.80
CA GLU A 159 15.67 11.14 -7.66
C GLU A 159 15.23 11.00 -6.18
N LEU A 160 15.85 10.05 -5.44
CA LEU A 160 15.60 9.92 -4.01
C LEU A 160 16.00 11.19 -3.24
N LYS A 161 17.14 11.81 -3.61
CA LYS A 161 17.60 13.03 -2.96
C LYS A 161 16.62 14.19 -3.22
N GLU A 162 16.14 14.33 -4.45
CA GLU A 162 15.17 15.36 -4.81
C GLU A 162 13.88 15.21 -3.99
N LEU A 163 13.39 13.98 -3.84
CA LEU A 163 12.23 13.69 -3.02
C LEU A 163 12.45 13.99 -1.53
N VAL A 164 13.63 13.64 -0.98
CA VAL A 164 13.99 13.92 0.43
C VAL A 164 14.16 15.42 0.69
N GLU A 165 14.63 16.19 -0.31
CA GLU A 165 14.81 17.65 -0.23
C GLU A 165 13.51 18.42 -0.54
N SER A 166 12.43 17.74 -0.94
CA SER A 166 11.11 18.35 -1.13
C SER A 166 10.46 18.68 0.22
N ASP A 167 9.36 19.44 0.18
CA ASP A 167 8.57 19.77 1.38
C ASP A 167 7.75 18.55 1.90
N LEU A 168 7.84 17.40 1.23
CA LEU A 168 7.13 16.18 1.58
C LEU A 168 7.94 15.34 2.58
N SER A 169 7.29 14.93 3.67
CA SER A 169 7.89 13.99 4.62
C SER A 169 7.69 12.56 4.14
N ILE A 170 8.76 11.77 4.08
CA ILE A 170 8.70 10.35 3.74
C ILE A 170 8.19 9.56 4.94
N VAL A 171 7.09 8.82 4.74
CA VAL A 171 6.47 7.98 5.78
C VAL A 171 6.89 6.52 5.67
N ASN A 172 6.93 5.97 4.44
CA ASN A 172 7.34 4.58 4.24
C ASN A 172 8.21 4.43 2.98
N VAL A 173 9.18 3.52 3.02
CA VAL A 173 9.96 3.11 1.84
C VAL A 173 10.09 1.60 1.80
N PHE A 174 9.70 0.99 0.67
CA PHE A 174 9.82 -0.42 0.37
C PHE A 174 10.84 -0.64 -0.73
N ASN A 175 11.67 -1.68 -0.61
CA ASN A 175 12.76 -1.93 -1.55
C ASN A 175 12.79 -3.40 -2.01
N PHE A 176 11.62 -3.92 -2.41
CA PHE A 176 11.45 -5.28 -2.95
C PHE A 176 11.37 -5.26 -4.48
N GLY A 177 10.32 -4.73 -5.06
CA GLY A 177 10.10 -4.54 -6.50
C GLY A 177 9.84 -5.82 -7.31
N PRO A 178 9.89 -5.77 -8.63
CA PRO A 178 10.06 -4.55 -9.43
C PRO A 178 8.84 -3.63 -9.41
N ALA A 179 9.01 -2.42 -9.95
CA ALA A 179 7.92 -1.55 -10.33
C ALA A 179 7.05 -2.25 -11.38
N LEU A 180 5.74 -2.07 -11.27
CA LEU A 180 4.74 -2.67 -12.17
C LEU A 180 4.11 -1.63 -13.11
N VAL A 181 3.73 -0.47 -12.54
CA VAL A 181 3.21 0.69 -13.25
C VAL A 181 3.86 1.93 -12.65
N VAL A 182 4.31 2.85 -13.49
CA VAL A 182 4.90 4.14 -13.08
C VAL A 182 4.25 5.24 -13.89
N ASP A 183 3.65 6.23 -13.24
CA ASP A 183 2.93 7.36 -13.86
C ASP A 183 1.91 6.91 -14.92
N GLY A 184 1.15 5.86 -14.60
CA GLY A 184 0.16 5.27 -15.50
C GLY A 184 0.76 4.49 -16.68
N VAL A 185 2.08 4.23 -16.68
CA VAL A 185 2.76 3.49 -17.74
C VAL A 185 3.14 2.09 -17.25
N LEU A 186 2.64 1.06 -17.95
CA LEU A 186 3.01 -0.34 -17.69
C LEU A 186 4.52 -0.53 -17.90
N GLN A 187 5.19 -1.13 -16.93
CA GLN A 187 6.64 -1.33 -16.96
C GLN A 187 7.02 -2.64 -17.66
N GLU A 188 8.07 -2.60 -18.46
CA GLU A 188 8.70 -3.81 -18.98
C GLU A 188 9.45 -4.56 -17.88
N MET A 189 9.14 -5.86 -17.72
CA MET A 189 9.79 -6.67 -16.70
C MET A 189 11.27 -6.92 -17.04
N PRO A 190 12.19 -6.70 -16.08
CA PRO A 190 13.62 -6.89 -16.32
C PRO A 190 13.94 -8.34 -16.69
N LYS A 191 14.96 -8.55 -17.53
CA LYS A 191 15.40 -9.89 -17.96
C LYS A 191 15.89 -10.74 -16.78
N LYS A 192 16.46 -10.11 -15.77
CA LYS A 192 16.96 -10.74 -14.54
C LYS A 192 16.53 -9.90 -13.34
N TYR A 193 16.17 -10.56 -12.26
CA TYR A 193 15.86 -9.93 -10.98
C TYR A 193 16.37 -10.81 -9.84
N ASN A 194 16.42 -10.31 -8.60
CA ASN A 194 17.00 -11.02 -7.45
C ASN A 194 16.18 -12.25 -7.02
N TYR A 195 14.96 -12.38 -7.53
CA TYR A 195 14.09 -13.54 -7.31
C TYR A 195 13.31 -13.88 -8.57
N ASN A 196 12.56 -14.97 -8.54
CA ASN A 196 11.87 -15.52 -9.70
C ASN A 196 10.64 -14.69 -10.11
N ILE A 197 10.84 -13.66 -10.95
CA ILE A 197 9.76 -12.85 -11.50
C ILE A 197 9.02 -13.52 -12.66
N ARG A 198 9.62 -14.54 -13.30
CA ARG A 198 9.07 -15.22 -14.48
C ARG A 198 8.28 -16.47 -14.14
N GLY A 199 8.52 -17.04 -12.97
CA GLY A 199 7.81 -18.23 -12.51
C GLY A 199 6.37 -17.94 -12.13
N THR A 200 5.55 -18.96 -12.25
CA THR A 200 4.15 -18.95 -11.80
C THR A 200 4.13 -19.18 -10.30
N GLU A 201 3.93 -18.12 -9.52
CA GLU A 201 4.05 -18.09 -8.07
C GLU A 201 2.90 -17.27 -7.44
N PRO A 202 2.62 -17.44 -6.15
CA PRO A 202 1.81 -16.47 -5.40
C PRO A 202 2.47 -15.10 -5.43
N ARG A 203 1.69 -14.03 -5.54
CA ARG A 203 2.18 -12.65 -5.65
C ARG A 203 1.48 -11.73 -4.66
N CYS A 204 2.15 -10.64 -4.33
CA CYS A 204 1.61 -9.55 -3.52
C CYS A 204 2.00 -8.22 -4.16
N ALA A 205 1.05 -7.31 -4.28
CA ALA A 205 1.28 -5.98 -4.84
C ALA A 205 0.39 -4.94 -4.17
N ILE A 206 0.87 -3.69 -4.23
CA ILE A 206 0.10 -2.51 -3.86
C ILE A 206 0.14 -1.50 -5.01
N GLY A 207 -0.95 -0.77 -5.25
CA GLY A 207 -1.01 0.30 -6.22
C GLY A 207 -1.81 1.49 -5.70
N GLN A 208 -1.55 2.65 -6.30
CA GLN A 208 -2.34 3.87 -6.13
C GLN A 208 -3.06 4.14 -7.45
N ILE A 209 -4.39 4.30 -7.39
CA ILE A 209 -5.25 4.60 -8.54
C ILE A 209 -5.39 6.12 -8.70
N GLY A 210 -5.53 6.82 -7.59
CA GLY A 210 -5.66 8.26 -7.49
C GLY A 210 -5.38 8.72 -6.07
N PRO A 211 -5.50 10.02 -5.76
CA PRO A 211 -5.29 10.53 -4.41
C PRO A 211 -6.18 9.79 -3.41
N LEU A 212 -5.55 9.20 -2.38
CA LEU A 212 -6.21 8.43 -1.32
C LEU A 212 -7.04 7.22 -1.79
N GLU A 213 -6.77 6.72 -3.01
CA GLU A 213 -7.42 5.54 -3.60
C GLU A 213 -6.37 4.47 -3.97
N TYR A 214 -6.50 3.28 -3.41
CA TYR A 214 -5.48 2.24 -3.49
C TYR A 214 -6.05 0.90 -3.92
N LEU A 215 -5.16 0.06 -4.45
CA LEU A 215 -5.43 -1.32 -4.83
C LEU A 215 -4.43 -2.24 -4.13
N LEU A 216 -4.92 -3.16 -3.32
CA LEU A 216 -4.14 -4.27 -2.78
C LEU A 216 -4.45 -5.52 -3.58
N VAL A 217 -3.44 -6.26 -4.00
CA VAL A 217 -3.62 -7.49 -4.77
C VAL A 217 -2.75 -8.59 -4.18
N VAL A 218 -3.39 -9.71 -3.83
CA VAL A 218 -2.70 -10.96 -3.49
C VAL A 218 -3.18 -12.05 -4.44
N VAL A 219 -2.24 -12.66 -5.14
CA VAL A 219 -2.52 -13.76 -6.07
C VAL A 219 -2.23 -15.08 -5.36
N ASP A 220 -3.25 -15.91 -5.22
CA ASP A 220 -3.10 -17.27 -4.70
C ASP A 220 -2.28 -18.11 -5.67
N GLY A 221 -1.61 -19.13 -5.18
CA GLY A 221 -0.82 -19.99 -6.05
C GLY A 221 -0.41 -21.32 -5.41
N ARG A 222 0.43 -22.08 -6.10
CA ARG A 222 0.92 -23.39 -5.65
C ARG A 222 -0.17 -24.41 -5.34
N GLY A 223 -1.33 -24.24 -6.00
CA GLY A 223 -2.49 -25.14 -5.84
C GLY A 223 -3.47 -24.70 -4.75
N ALA A 224 -3.20 -23.65 -3.99
CA ALA A 224 -4.14 -23.10 -3.01
C ALA A 224 -5.43 -22.64 -3.72
N ASP A 225 -6.57 -23.13 -3.27
CA ASP A 225 -7.89 -22.93 -3.88
C ASP A 225 -7.91 -23.16 -5.41
N GLY A 226 -7.07 -24.11 -5.90
CA GLY A 226 -6.94 -24.43 -7.31
C GLY A 226 -6.10 -23.44 -8.13
N SER A 227 -5.64 -22.36 -7.52
CA SER A 227 -4.82 -21.34 -8.17
C SER A 227 -3.39 -21.80 -8.42
N LYS A 228 -2.89 -21.54 -9.63
CA LYS A 228 -1.47 -21.79 -9.94
C LYS A 228 -0.56 -20.62 -9.59
N GLY A 229 -1.11 -19.43 -9.43
CA GLY A 229 -0.37 -18.19 -9.33
C GLY A 229 -0.09 -17.58 -10.71
N CYS A 230 0.72 -16.53 -10.74
CA CYS A 230 1.11 -15.85 -11.97
C CYS A 230 2.59 -15.40 -11.94
N ASN A 231 3.12 -15.04 -13.11
CA ASN A 231 4.39 -14.30 -13.18
C ASN A 231 4.17 -12.80 -12.90
N VAL A 232 5.25 -12.05 -12.71
CA VAL A 232 5.17 -10.61 -12.38
C VAL A 232 4.64 -9.79 -13.56
N GLU A 233 4.87 -10.21 -14.80
CA GLU A 233 4.33 -9.54 -15.99
C GLU A 233 2.80 -9.58 -16.04
N THR A 234 2.20 -10.74 -15.73
CA THR A 234 0.73 -10.87 -15.61
C THR A 234 0.18 -10.02 -14.45
N LEU A 235 0.90 -9.95 -13.31
CA LEU A 235 0.55 -9.09 -12.19
C LEU A 235 0.60 -7.61 -12.60
N ALA A 236 1.66 -7.19 -13.31
CA ALA A 236 1.82 -5.82 -13.79
C ALA A 236 0.69 -5.42 -14.75
N GLN A 237 0.36 -6.30 -15.71
CA GLN A 237 -0.75 -6.08 -16.63
C GLN A 237 -2.08 -5.94 -15.87
N PHE A 238 -2.32 -6.80 -14.88
CA PHE A 238 -3.52 -6.72 -14.05
C PHE A 238 -3.61 -5.37 -13.33
N MET A 239 -2.53 -4.93 -12.65
CA MET A 239 -2.50 -3.64 -11.94
C MET A 239 -2.74 -2.45 -12.89
N TYR A 240 -2.16 -2.51 -14.10
CA TYR A 240 -2.36 -1.50 -15.13
C TYR A 240 -3.82 -1.46 -15.62
N ASP A 241 -4.42 -2.63 -15.90
CA ASP A 241 -5.81 -2.75 -16.35
C ASP A 241 -6.82 -2.29 -15.28
N GLN A 242 -6.42 -2.34 -13.99
CA GLN A 242 -7.21 -1.81 -12.89
C GLN A 242 -7.09 -0.27 -12.73
N GLY A 243 -6.29 0.41 -13.56
CA GLY A 243 -6.16 1.86 -13.59
C GLY A 243 -5.13 2.45 -12.63
N CYS A 244 -4.23 1.63 -12.08
CA CYS A 244 -3.17 2.12 -11.22
C CYS A 244 -2.29 3.15 -11.93
N GLN A 245 -2.04 4.28 -11.28
CA GLN A 245 -1.04 5.26 -11.70
C GLN A 245 0.34 4.84 -11.23
N GLN A 246 0.42 4.30 -10.03
CA GLN A 246 1.63 3.70 -9.46
C GLN A 246 1.29 2.28 -8.99
N ALA A 247 2.14 1.30 -9.29
CA ALA A 247 1.97 -0.06 -8.77
C ALA A 247 3.32 -0.75 -8.53
N TYR A 248 3.41 -1.47 -7.43
CA TYR A 248 4.66 -2.01 -6.93
C TYR A 248 4.50 -3.44 -6.41
N ASN A 249 5.42 -4.34 -6.80
CA ASN A 249 5.44 -5.71 -6.33
C ASN A 249 6.12 -5.83 -4.96
N LEU A 250 5.48 -6.57 -4.08
CA LEU A 250 5.92 -6.85 -2.70
C LEU A 250 6.32 -8.31 -2.52
N ASP A 251 6.69 -8.71 -1.28
CA ASP A 251 7.09 -10.10 -1.01
C ASP A 251 5.95 -11.07 -1.28
N GLY A 252 6.22 -12.03 -2.15
CA GLY A 252 5.28 -13.02 -2.65
C GLY A 252 5.53 -14.43 -2.10
N GLY A 253 5.21 -15.44 -2.90
CA GLY A 253 5.37 -16.82 -2.52
C GLY A 253 4.58 -17.17 -1.25
N ASN A 254 5.22 -17.80 -0.27
CA ASN A 254 4.56 -18.14 1.00
C ASN A 254 4.18 -16.92 1.86
N SER A 255 4.75 -15.73 1.57
CA SER A 255 4.44 -14.47 2.27
C SER A 255 3.23 -13.74 1.68
N ALA A 256 2.72 -14.18 0.51
CA ALA A 256 1.54 -13.60 -0.10
C ALA A 256 0.28 -13.98 0.70
N LEU A 257 -0.26 -13.05 1.43
CA LEU A 257 -1.51 -13.22 2.19
C LEU A 257 -2.22 -11.87 2.35
N MET A 258 -3.53 -11.89 2.23
CA MET A 258 -4.43 -10.78 2.51
C MET A 258 -5.33 -11.12 3.69
N VAL A 259 -5.45 -10.19 4.63
CA VAL A 259 -6.34 -10.26 5.79
C VAL A 259 -7.41 -9.20 5.63
N PHE A 260 -8.66 -9.56 5.84
CA PHE A 260 -9.80 -8.67 5.89
C PHE A 260 -10.67 -9.07 7.07
N ASN A 261 -11.23 -8.11 7.80
CA ASN A 261 -12.05 -8.36 8.98
C ASN A 261 -11.39 -9.37 9.95
N ARG A 262 -10.10 -9.19 10.24
CA ARG A 262 -9.31 -10.04 11.16
C ARG A 262 -9.08 -11.49 10.67
N GLU A 263 -9.60 -11.87 9.49
CA GLU A 263 -9.52 -13.22 8.95
C GLU A 263 -8.72 -13.25 7.63
N ASN A 264 -8.15 -14.41 7.31
CA ASN A 264 -7.45 -14.60 6.03
C ASN A 264 -8.46 -14.57 4.89
N TYR A 265 -8.38 -13.55 4.04
CA TYR A 265 -9.23 -13.44 2.86
C TYR A 265 -8.68 -14.25 1.68
N SER A 266 -7.38 -14.16 1.42
CA SER A 266 -6.71 -14.98 0.42
C SER A 266 -6.34 -16.36 0.97
N ALA A 267 -6.12 -17.32 0.08
CA ALA A 267 -5.69 -18.66 0.46
C ALA A 267 -4.22 -18.67 0.89
N LYS A 268 -3.88 -19.51 1.85
CA LYS A 268 -2.50 -19.75 2.24
C LYS A 268 -1.81 -20.62 1.20
N SER A 269 -0.68 -20.20 0.69
CA SER A 269 0.12 -20.93 -0.29
C SER A 269 0.87 -22.14 0.28
N TYR A 270 0.72 -22.41 1.58
CA TYR A 270 1.33 -23.52 2.31
C TYR A 270 0.42 -23.93 3.47
N GLU A 271 0.69 -25.08 4.12
CA GLU A 271 -0.12 -25.62 5.23
C GLU A 271 -0.33 -24.61 6.36
N ALA A 272 0.70 -23.81 6.69
CA ALA A 272 0.65 -22.79 7.71
C ALA A 272 0.93 -21.41 7.11
N GLU A 273 0.33 -20.37 7.71
CA GLU A 273 0.64 -18.99 7.42
C GLU A 273 2.12 -18.71 7.73
N ARG A 274 2.85 -18.18 6.76
CA ARG A 274 4.24 -17.78 6.96
C ARG A 274 4.31 -16.50 7.80
N SER A 275 5.27 -16.46 8.72
CA SER A 275 5.61 -15.24 9.44
C SER A 275 6.49 -14.33 8.57
N VAL A 276 6.19 -13.04 8.57
CA VAL A 276 6.85 -11.97 7.81
C VAL A 276 7.43 -10.90 8.75
N THR A 277 8.18 -9.94 8.22
CA THR A 277 8.84 -8.90 9.00
C THR A 277 7.97 -7.69 9.25
N ASP A 278 7.05 -7.39 8.34
CA ASP A 278 6.13 -6.25 8.41
C ASP A 278 4.87 -6.49 7.57
N ILE A 279 3.89 -5.63 7.81
CA ILE A 279 2.65 -5.54 7.04
C ILE A 279 2.42 -4.12 6.57
N ILE A 280 1.66 -3.99 5.48
CA ILE A 280 0.96 -2.77 5.07
C ILE A 280 -0.51 -2.97 5.41
N TYR A 281 -1.13 -1.98 6.04
CA TYR A 281 -2.54 -2.08 6.41
C TYR A 281 -3.24 -0.74 6.33
N PHE A 282 -4.55 -0.79 6.26
CA PHE A 282 -5.42 0.37 6.35
C PHE A 282 -6.27 0.28 7.60
N ALA A 283 -6.41 1.40 8.32
CA ALA A 283 -7.17 1.51 9.54
C ALA A 283 -8.26 2.57 9.41
N THR A 284 -9.32 2.45 10.20
CA THR A 284 -10.30 3.53 10.34
C THR A 284 -9.71 4.71 11.14
N ALA A 285 -10.12 5.92 10.77
CA ALA A 285 -9.83 7.15 11.50
C ALA A 285 -11.06 7.62 12.31
N ILE A 286 -12.04 6.75 12.51
CA ILE A 286 -13.20 6.97 13.38
C ILE A 286 -12.97 6.25 14.70
N ASP A 287 -13.05 6.97 15.80
CA ASP A 287 -13.06 6.38 17.13
C ASP A 287 -14.51 6.02 17.51
N PHE A 288 -14.84 4.74 17.44
CA PHE A 288 -16.16 4.22 17.85
C PHE A 288 -16.27 4.02 19.36
N GLY A 289 -15.23 4.36 20.14
CA GLY A 289 -15.17 4.08 21.58
C GLY A 289 -15.17 2.59 21.90
N LEU A 290 -14.73 1.75 20.97
CA LEU A 290 -14.63 0.30 21.14
C LEU A 290 -13.26 -0.07 21.66
N ASP A 291 -13.23 -0.92 22.69
CA ASP A 291 -11.99 -1.53 23.17
C ASP A 291 -11.65 -2.79 22.37
N ASP A 292 -10.38 -2.99 22.06
CA ASP A 292 -9.91 -4.26 21.49
C ASP A 292 -10.02 -5.34 22.59
N LYS A 293 -11.22 -5.89 22.77
CA LYS A 293 -11.39 -7.09 23.58
C LYS A 293 -10.89 -8.27 22.78
N THR A 294 -9.59 -8.50 22.86
CA THR A 294 -9.01 -9.77 22.42
C THR A 294 -9.58 -10.89 23.29
N GLU A 295 -10.64 -11.57 22.81
CA GLU A 295 -10.97 -12.91 23.23
C GLU A 295 -10.02 -13.94 22.61
#